data_8b34046aa9fcbc58ae4d6fd2a550a991
#
_entry.id   8b34046aa9fcbc58ae4d6fd2a550a991
#
_cell.length_a   1.000
_cell.length_b   1.000
_cell.length_c   1.000
_cell.angle_alpha   90.00
_cell.angle_beta   90.00
_cell.angle_gamma   90.00
#
_symmetry.space_group_name_H-M   'P 1'
#
loop_
_entity.id
_entity.type
_entity.pdbx_description
1 polymer ?
#
loop_
_entity_poly.entity_id
_entity_poly.type
_entity_poly.pdbx_seq_one_letter_code
_entity_poly.pdbx_strand_id
1 'polypeptide(L)'
;MNFASNRQLVKKLDPSITSYTLSAGFNSLQIKAAEGEPFSLYGTYWMTDDEGNYIIKDDGTRAVSETTKNLGKVAPDWTMGISNTLRYRNLSLSFLIDVRYGGVMYSGTVSDLRVNGMAEETIGKNRTDIVDKGVKQDGTENTTAITPYQFWSNNYSSKVSEANVFDATFVKLREMVLSYQMPQRWFKNCFIGSLALGVEGRNLWLMKSNVPHIDPETNIFGPSAVGSGVEYSAIPTTRSWGFNIKLTF
;
A
#
# COMPACT_ATOMS: atom_id res chain seq x y z
N MET A 1 22.55 -7.90 -3.24
CA MET A 1 21.25 -7.66 -3.89
C MET A 1 20.49 -8.97 -3.90
N ASN A 2 19.24 -8.95 -3.50
CA ASN A 2 18.32 -10.09 -3.53
C ASN A 2 17.11 -9.68 -4.38
N PHE A 3 16.71 -10.53 -5.33
CA PHE A 3 15.57 -10.28 -6.23
C PHE A 3 14.67 -11.51 -6.24
N ALA A 4 13.38 -11.31 -6.12
CA ALA A 4 12.37 -12.35 -6.20
C ALA A 4 11.21 -11.92 -7.09
N SER A 5 10.82 -12.74 -8.02
CA SER A 5 9.61 -12.60 -8.83
C SER A 5 8.77 -13.86 -8.72
N ASN A 6 7.49 -13.71 -8.46
CA ASN A 6 6.56 -14.83 -8.35
C ASN A 6 5.37 -14.59 -9.28
N ARG A 7 5.10 -15.56 -10.13
CA ARG A 7 3.91 -15.58 -10.99
C ARG A 7 2.97 -16.66 -10.52
N GLN A 8 1.84 -16.26 -10.00
CA GLN A 8 0.78 -17.14 -9.53
C GLN A 8 -0.36 -17.15 -10.54
N LEU A 9 -0.93 -18.32 -10.81
CA LEU A 9 -2.07 -18.50 -11.69
C LEU A 9 -2.92 -19.67 -11.18
N VAL A 10 -4.21 -19.48 -11.08
CA VAL A 10 -5.18 -20.55 -10.81
C VAL A 10 -5.43 -21.29 -12.11
N LYS A 11 -4.93 -22.51 -12.22
CA LYS A 11 -5.03 -23.31 -13.47
C LYS A 11 -6.41 -23.90 -13.66
N LYS A 12 -7.02 -24.41 -12.59
CA LYS A 12 -8.29 -25.11 -12.64
C LYS A 12 -8.96 -25.11 -11.28
N LEU A 13 -10.25 -24.90 -11.27
CA LEU A 13 -11.14 -25.08 -10.12
C LEU A 13 -12.04 -26.31 -10.33
N ASP A 14 -12.83 -26.65 -9.32
CA ASP A 14 -13.87 -27.65 -9.48
C ASP A 14 -14.89 -27.17 -10.53
N PRO A 15 -15.38 -28.03 -11.45
CA PRO A 15 -16.30 -27.63 -12.51
C PRO A 15 -17.63 -27.02 -12.00
N SER A 16 -17.98 -27.22 -10.73
CA SER A 16 -19.19 -26.66 -10.12
C SER A 16 -19.07 -25.22 -9.66
N ILE A 17 -17.83 -24.65 -9.63
CA ILE A 17 -17.55 -23.30 -9.17
C ILE A 17 -16.72 -22.52 -10.17
N THR A 18 -17.06 -21.25 -10.37
CA THR A 18 -16.30 -20.34 -11.26
C THR A 18 -15.20 -19.56 -10.52
N SER A 19 -15.37 -19.39 -9.22
CA SER A 19 -14.39 -18.73 -8.35
C SER A 19 -14.53 -19.23 -6.91
N TYR A 20 -13.44 -19.12 -6.15
CA TYR A 20 -13.42 -19.45 -4.72
C TYR A 20 -12.96 -18.23 -3.91
N THR A 21 -13.73 -17.83 -2.91
CA THR A 21 -13.36 -16.72 -2.02
C THR A 21 -12.38 -17.21 -0.96
N LEU A 22 -11.18 -16.66 -1.00
CA LEU A 22 -10.10 -16.96 -0.04
C LEU A 22 -10.23 -16.14 1.23
N SER A 23 -10.66 -14.89 1.10
CA SER A 23 -10.85 -13.96 2.19
C SER A 23 -11.94 -12.95 1.81
N ALA A 24 -12.76 -12.54 2.75
CA ALA A 24 -13.77 -11.51 2.60
C ALA A 24 -13.47 -10.37 3.58
N GLY A 25 -13.61 -9.16 3.10
CA GLY A 25 -13.41 -7.93 3.86
C GLY A 25 -14.68 -7.10 3.95
N PHE A 26 -14.52 -5.80 4.01
CA PHE A 26 -15.59 -4.81 4.14
C PHE A 26 -16.38 -4.65 2.83
N ASN A 27 -17.71 -4.44 2.92
CA ASN A 27 -18.55 -3.98 1.82
C ASN A 27 -18.31 -4.72 0.48
N SER A 28 -18.47 -6.02 0.47
CA SER A 28 -18.32 -6.89 -0.71
C SER A 28 -16.86 -7.01 -1.23
N LEU A 29 -15.87 -6.47 -0.52
CA LEU A 29 -14.47 -6.66 -0.85
C LEU A 29 -14.06 -8.12 -0.60
N GLN A 30 -13.47 -8.78 -1.57
CA GLN A 30 -13.10 -10.19 -1.49
C GLN A 30 -11.75 -10.43 -2.19
N ILE A 31 -10.95 -11.34 -1.64
CA ILE A 31 -9.82 -11.92 -2.37
C ILE A 31 -10.29 -13.26 -2.93
N LYS A 32 -10.26 -13.38 -4.25
CA LYS A 32 -10.75 -14.58 -4.95
C LYS A 32 -9.65 -15.27 -5.73
N ALA A 33 -9.81 -16.59 -5.83
CA ALA A 33 -9.18 -17.44 -6.84
C ALA A 33 -10.22 -17.66 -7.95
N ALA A 34 -9.94 -17.16 -9.15
CA ALA A 34 -10.75 -17.42 -10.35
C ALA A 34 -9.88 -18.14 -11.39
N GLU A 35 -10.47 -19.03 -12.17
CA GLU A 35 -9.74 -19.80 -13.18
C GLU A 35 -9.14 -18.88 -14.25
N GLY A 36 -7.87 -19.09 -14.58
CA GLY A 36 -7.12 -18.26 -15.52
C GLY A 36 -6.55 -16.96 -14.92
N GLU A 37 -6.80 -16.67 -13.65
CA GLU A 37 -6.36 -15.44 -12.98
C GLU A 37 -5.41 -15.71 -11.81
N PRO A 38 -4.57 -14.73 -11.41
CA PRO A 38 -3.89 -14.74 -10.12
C PRO A 38 -4.91 -14.50 -8.99
N PHE A 39 -4.50 -14.71 -7.74
CA PHE A 39 -5.32 -14.26 -6.62
C PHE A 39 -5.50 -12.76 -6.66
N SER A 40 -6.75 -12.35 -6.85
CA SER A 40 -7.11 -10.98 -7.15
C SER A 40 -8.09 -10.43 -6.16
N LEU A 41 -8.03 -9.11 -5.97
CA LEU A 41 -8.97 -8.34 -5.19
C LEU A 41 -10.20 -8.05 -6.04
N TYR A 42 -11.39 -8.37 -5.51
CA TYR A 42 -12.68 -8.11 -6.11
C TYR A 42 -13.47 -7.16 -5.23
N GLY A 43 -14.16 -6.21 -5.84
CA GLY A 43 -14.96 -5.25 -5.12
C GLY A 43 -15.90 -4.46 -6.01
N THR A 44 -16.72 -3.64 -5.38
CA THR A 44 -17.64 -2.71 -6.04
C THR A 44 -16.87 -1.63 -6.79
N TYR A 45 -17.48 -1.07 -7.82
CA TYR A 45 -16.85 -0.11 -8.73
C TYR A 45 -17.87 0.94 -9.19
N TRP A 46 -17.37 2.08 -9.70
CA TRP A 46 -18.23 3.06 -10.34
C TRP A 46 -18.74 2.56 -11.67
N MET A 47 -20.03 2.76 -11.93
CA MET A 47 -20.61 2.45 -13.22
C MET A 47 -20.16 3.48 -14.26
N THR A 48 -19.83 2.99 -15.45
CA THR A 48 -19.47 3.81 -16.62
C THR A 48 -20.34 3.42 -17.81
N ASP A 49 -20.51 4.36 -18.75
CA ASP A 49 -21.06 4.07 -20.06
C ASP A 49 -20.04 3.37 -20.97
N ASP A 50 -20.42 3.09 -22.21
CA ASP A 50 -19.57 2.45 -23.22
C ASP A 50 -18.37 3.31 -23.65
N GLU A 51 -18.43 4.63 -23.40
CA GLU A 51 -17.37 5.60 -23.69
C GLU A 51 -16.41 5.78 -22.50
N GLY A 52 -16.73 5.19 -21.34
CA GLY A 52 -15.94 5.26 -20.11
C GLY A 52 -16.24 6.46 -19.22
N ASN A 53 -17.33 7.22 -19.50
CA ASN A 53 -17.78 8.30 -18.62
C ASN A 53 -18.49 7.73 -17.40
N TYR A 54 -18.30 8.33 -16.23
CA TYR A 54 -19.04 7.93 -15.03
C TYR A 54 -20.53 8.21 -15.20
N ILE A 55 -21.36 7.24 -14.80
CA ILE A 55 -22.81 7.42 -14.72
C ILE A 55 -23.15 8.14 -13.43
N ILE A 56 -23.75 9.30 -13.54
CA ILE A 56 -24.16 10.15 -12.42
C ILE A 56 -25.67 10.03 -12.21
N LYS A 57 -26.05 9.79 -10.96
CA LYS A 57 -27.45 9.73 -10.55
C LYS A 57 -28.07 11.13 -10.48
N ASP A 58 -29.38 11.22 -10.39
CA ASP A 58 -30.12 12.49 -10.29
C ASP A 58 -29.68 13.32 -9.07
N ASP A 59 -29.21 12.66 -8.02
CA ASP A 59 -28.68 13.32 -6.81
C ASP A 59 -27.26 13.89 -6.99
N GLY A 60 -26.66 13.78 -8.18
CA GLY A 60 -25.34 14.28 -8.50
C GLY A 60 -24.18 13.38 -8.06
N THR A 61 -24.45 12.19 -7.49
CA THR A 61 -23.42 11.22 -7.07
C THR A 61 -23.23 10.14 -8.14
N ARG A 62 -22.04 9.52 -8.16
CA ARG A 62 -21.75 8.41 -9.10
C ARG A 62 -22.60 7.19 -8.79
N ALA A 63 -23.06 6.52 -9.82
CA ALA A 63 -23.69 5.21 -9.69
C ALA A 63 -22.62 4.17 -9.36
N VAL A 64 -22.92 3.31 -8.38
CA VAL A 64 -22.06 2.22 -7.93
C VAL A 64 -22.68 0.89 -8.33
N SER A 65 -21.85 -0.03 -8.83
CA SER A 65 -22.30 -1.36 -9.23
C SER A 65 -22.67 -2.18 -8.00
N GLU A 66 -23.77 -2.92 -8.08
CA GLU A 66 -24.17 -3.91 -7.09
C GLU A 66 -23.35 -5.21 -7.18
N THR A 67 -22.67 -5.42 -8.29
CA THR A 67 -21.78 -6.55 -8.52
C THR A 67 -20.32 -6.19 -8.25
N THR A 68 -19.46 -7.20 -8.16
CA THR A 68 -18.02 -6.99 -7.98
C THR A 68 -17.26 -7.32 -9.26
N LYS A 69 -16.19 -6.55 -9.54
CA LYS A 69 -15.22 -6.84 -10.61
C LYS A 69 -13.84 -7.12 -10.03
N ASN A 70 -12.96 -7.69 -10.85
CA ASN A 70 -11.53 -7.81 -10.55
C ASN A 70 -10.88 -6.42 -10.51
N LEU A 71 -10.32 -6.04 -9.35
CA LEU A 71 -9.66 -4.75 -9.11
C LEU A 71 -8.13 -4.86 -9.20
N GLY A 72 -7.60 -6.06 -9.39
CA GLY A 72 -6.18 -6.31 -9.57
C GLY A 72 -5.63 -7.44 -8.69
N LYS A 73 -4.47 -7.92 -9.06
CA LYS A 73 -3.76 -8.99 -8.31
C LYS A 73 -3.16 -8.43 -7.01
N VAL A 74 -3.24 -9.19 -5.93
CA VAL A 74 -2.70 -8.78 -4.62
C VAL A 74 -1.19 -8.96 -4.54
N ALA A 75 -0.66 -10.02 -5.15
CA ALA A 75 0.77 -10.31 -5.11
C ALA A 75 1.59 -9.31 -5.93
N PRO A 76 2.77 -8.89 -5.45
CA PRO A 76 3.67 -8.05 -6.24
C PRO A 76 4.15 -8.79 -7.50
N ASP A 77 4.58 -8.03 -8.51
CA ASP A 77 5.27 -8.57 -9.68
C ASP A 77 6.66 -9.07 -9.31
N TRP A 78 7.33 -8.29 -8.49
CA TRP A 78 8.64 -8.61 -7.95
C TRP A 78 8.94 -7.81 -6.68
N THR A 79 9.89 -8.32 -5.91
CA THR A 79 10.47 -7.65 -4.75
C THR A 79 11.98 -7.65 -4.86
N MET A 80 12.65 -6.63 -4.33
CA MET A 80 14.09 -6.51 -4.37
C MET A 80 14.64 -5.90 -3.09
N GLY A 81 15.67 -6.53 -2.53
CA GLY A 81 16.47 -6.00 -1.43
C GLY A 81 17.87 -5.61 -1.91
N ILE A 82 18.26 -4.35 -1.76
CA ILE A 82 19.59 -3.84 -2.10
C ILE A 82 20.34 -3.58 -0.80
N SER A 83 21.24 -4.47 -0.43
CA SER A 83 22.15 -4.28 0.69
C SER A 83 23.52 -3.84 0.19
N ASN A 84 24.09 -2.82 0.79
CA ASN A 84 25.43 -2.34 0.50
C ASN A 84 26.17 -1.98 1.79
N THR A 85 27.51 -2.12 1.76
CA THR A 85 28.38 -1.73 2.85
C THR A 85 29.58 -0.97 2.30
N LEU A 86 29.68 0.28 2.66
CA LEU A 86 30.78 1.18 2.32
C LEU A 86 31.75 1.25 3.50
N ARG A 87 33.04 1.11 3.23
CA ARG A 87 34.08 1.20 4.26
C ARG A 87 35.11 2.24 3.86
N TYR A 88 35.40 3.13 4.80
CA TYR A 88 36.46 4.09 4.67
C TYR A 88 37.25 4.16 5.96
N ARG A 89 38.52 3.69 5.93
CA ARG A 89 39.37 3.53 7.11
C ARG A 89 38.62 2.74 8.22
N ASN A 90 38.39 3.37 9.35
CA ASN A 90 37.75 2.80 10.52
C ASN A 90 36.19 2.95 10.51
N LEU A 91 35.65 3.64 9.52
CA LEU A 91 34.22 3.90 9.40
C LEU A 91 33.57 2.91 8.43
N SER A 92 32.43 2.37 8.80
CA SER A 92 31.61 1.50 7.97
C SER A 92 30.17 1.99 7.98
N LEU A 93 29.60 2.18 6.79
CA LEU A 93 28.20 2.50 6.57
C LEU A 93 27.56 1.33 5.82
N SER A 94 26.58 0.70 6.44
CA SER A 94 25.72 -0.33 5.80
C SER A 94 24.31 0.20 5.67
N PHE A 95 23.63 -0.14 4.56
CA PHE A 95 22.24 0.18 4.38
C PHE A 95 21.51 -0.90 3.59
N LEU A 96 20.20 -1.00 3.81
CA LEU A 96 19.28 -1.87 3.10
C LEU A 96 18.12 -1.05 2.54
N ILE A 97 17.98 -1.07 1.22
CA ILE A 97 16.82 -0.54 0.51
C ILE A 97 15.95 -1.72 0.12
N ASP A 98 14.66 -1.62 0.42
CA ASP A 98 13.65 -2.61 0.12
C ASP A 98 12.66 -2.04 -0.89
N VAL A 99 12.39 -2.81 -1.95
CA VAL A 99 11.51 -2.44 -3.05
C VAL A 99 10.46 -3.50 -3.23
N ARG A 100 9.20 -3.09 -3.24
CA ARG A 100 8.07 -3.86 -3.72
C ARG A 100 7.51 -3.17 -4.96
N TYR A 101 7.30 -3.93 -6.03
CA TYR A 101 6.74 -3.41 -7.28
C TYR A 101 5.50 -4.20 -7.69
N GLY A 102 4.43 -3.47 -7.99
CA GLY A 102 3.16 -4.03 -8.42
C GLY A 102 2.35 -4.66 -7.28
N GLY A 103 1.25 -5.26 -7.67
CA GLY A 103 0.18 -5.68 -6.79
C GLY A 103 -0.72 -4.51 -6.40
N VAL A 104 -1.91 -4.83 -5.89
CA VAL A 104 -2.84 -3.81 -5.38
C VAL A 104 -3.14 -4.05 -3.92
N MET A 105 -3.56 -2.97 -3.24
CA MET A 105 -4.12 -3.02 -1.90
C MET A 105 -5.30 -2.07 -1.77
N TYR A 106 -6.29 -2.51 -1.02
CA TYR A 106 -7.41 -1.68 -0.57
C TYR A 106 -7.06 -1.04 0.76
N SER A 107 -7.37 0.25 0.92
CA SER A 107 -7.25 0.95 2.20
C SER A 107 -8.57 1.54 2.65
N GLY A 108 -9.14 0.98 3.70
CA GLY A 108 -10.28 1.55 4.40
C GLY A 108 -9.92 2.80 5.19
N THR A 109 -8.68 2.89 5.69
CA THR A 109 -8.18 4.10 6.36
C THR A 109 -8.19 5.31 5.42
N VAL A 110 -7.74 5.14 4.18
CA VAL A 110 -7.78 6.23 3.17
C VAL A 110 -9.23 6.60 2.85
N SER A 111 -10.12 5.62 2.74
CA SER A 111 -11.56 5.87 2.59
C SER A 111 -12.10 6.77 3.70
N ASP A 112 -11.82 6.44 4.95
CA ASP A 112 -12.29 7.20 6.10
C ASP A 112 -11.68 8.62 6.14
N LEU A 113 -10.39 8.76 5.81
CA LEU A 113 -9.73 10.07 5.69
C LEU A 113 -10.40 10.95 4.64
N ARG A 114 -10.78 10.39 3.48
CA ARG A 114 -11.48 11.11 2.41
C ARG A 114 -12.87 11.54 2.82
N VAL A 115 -13.65 10.62 3.38
CA VAL A 115 -15.02 10.88 3.81
C VAL A 115 -15.07 11.97 4.90
N ASN A 116 -14.08 11.99 5.79
CA ASN A 116 -13.99 12.95 6.88
C ASN A 116 -13.23 14.23 6.50
N GLY A 117 -12.83 14.39 5.23
CA GLY A 117 -12.11 15.58 4.76
C GLY A 117 -10.71 15.76 5.34
N MET A 118 -10.08 14.66 5.78
CA MET A 118 -8.75 14.63 6.39
C MET A 118 -7.66 14.21 5.41
N ALA A 119 -8.01 13.72 4.22
CA ALA A 119 -7.06 13.37 3.17
C ALA A 119 -6.54 14.63 2.45
N GLU A 120 -5.28 14.61 2.00
CA GLU A 120 -4.65 15.75 1.32
C GLU A 120 -5.44 16.20 0.08
N GLU A 121 -5.97 15.26 -0.70
CA GLU A 121 -6.76 15.55 -1.89
C GLU A 121 -8.09 16.25 -1.61
N THR A 122 -8.54 16.26 -0.35
CA THR A 122 -9.76 16.97 0.08
C THR A 122 -9.49 18.45 0.41
N ILE A 123 -8.23 18.84 0.58
CA ILE A 123 -7.83 20.21 0.96
C ILE A 123 -8.18 21.19 -0.16
N GLY A 124 -8.76 22.33 0.21
CA GLY A 124 -9.09 23.41 -0.71
C GLY A 124 -10.35 23.20 -1.57
N LYS A 125 -10.87 21.98 -1.62
CA LYS A 125 -12.09 21.62 -2.38
C LYS A 125 -13.34 21.58 -1.50
N ASN A 126 -13.22 21.86 -0.22
CA ASN A 126 -14.26 21.61 0.78
C ASN A 126 -15.18 22.81 1.04
N ARG A 127 -15.10 23.88 0.23
CA ARG A 127 -15.84 25.14 0.49
C ARG A 127 -16.79 25.54 -0.62
N THR A 128 -16.75 24.86 -1.75
CA THR A 128 -17.63 25.14 -2.91
C THR A 128 -18.25 23.84 -3.39
N ASP A 129 -19.50 23.92 -3.82
CA ASP A 129 -20.18 22.78 -4.42
C ASP A 129 -19.41 22.27 -5.66
N ILE A 130 -19.49 20.97 -5.88
CA ILE A 130 -18.77 20.24 -6.91
C ILE A 130 -19.79 19.70 -7.90
N VAL A 131 -19.58 19.98 -9.18
CA VAL A 131 -20.23 19.25 -10.29
C VAL A 131 -19.27 18.15 -10.72
N ASP A 132 -19.61 16.89 -10.43
CA ASP A 132 -18.77 15.76 -10.82
C ASP A 132 -18.89 15.53 -12.33
N LYS A 133 -17.76 15.19 -12.96
CA LYS A 133 -17.70 14.91 -14.39
C LYS A 133 -18.32 13.54 -14.70
N GLY A 134 -19.24 13.51 -15.64
CA GLY A 134 -19.90 12.30 -16.09
C GLY A 134 -21.22 12.60 -16.79
N VAL A 135 -21.93 11.55 -17.12
CA VAL A 135 -23.20 11.62 -17.82
C VAL A 135 -24.33 11.06 -16.95
N LYS A 136 -25.51 11.59 -17.10
CA LYS A 136 -26.71 11.02 -16.50
C LYS A 136 -27.12 9.74 -17.22
N GLN A 137 -28.06 9.02 -16.64
CA GLN A 137 -28.54 7.75 -17.21
C GLN A 137 -29.18 7.92 -18.59
N ASP A 138 -29.63 9.11 -18.93
CA ASP A 138 -30.17 9.49 -20.26
C ASP A 138 -29.10 9.91 -21.26
N GLY A 139 -27.82 9.87 -20.89
CA GLY A 139 -26.66 10.26 -21.72
C GLY A 139 -26.37 11.77 -21.73
N THR A 140 -27.13 12.59 -21.01
CA THR A 140 -26.86 14.03 -20.91
C THR A 140 -25.72 14.32 -19.92
N GLU A 141 -24.97 15.41 -20.14
CA GLU A 141 -23.90 15.83 -19.23
C GLU A 141 -24.45 16.18 -17.84
N ASN A 142 -23.75 15.77 -16.79
CA ASN A 142 -24.12 16.11 -15.43
C ASN A 142 -23.87 17.61 -15.14
N THR A 143 -24.90 18.28 -14.66
CA THR A 143 -24.86 19.67 -14.20
C THR A 143 -25.26 19.82 -12.72
N THR A 144 -25.55 18.69 -12.06
CA THR A 144 -26.01 18.71 -10.66
C THR A 144 -24.82 18.96 -9.73
N ALA A 145 -24.88 20.07 -9.01
CA ALA A 145 -23.89 20.42 -7.99
C ALA A 145 -24.23 19.74 -6.64
N ILE A 146 -23.22 19.19 -6.00
CA ILE A 146 -23.31 18.53 -4.70
C ILE A 146 -22.28 19.12 -3.74
N THR A 147 -22.56 19.07 -2.44
CA THR A 147 -21.60 19.51 -1.44
C THR A 147 -20.34 18.64 -1.44
N PRO A 148 -19.18 19.17 -1.03
CA PRO A 148 -17.95 18.37 -0.89
C PRO A 148 -18.14 17.13 0.00
N TYR A 149 -18.91 17.25 1.07
CA TYR A 149 -19.22 16.10 1.91
C TYR A 149 -19.98 15.00 1.15
N GLN A 150 -21.02 15.37 0.38
CA GLN A 150 -21.76 14.41 -0.46
C GLN A 150 -20.86 13.79 -1.51
N PHE A 151 -19.98 14.58 -2.14
CA PHE A 151 -19.03 14.09 -3.13
C PHE A 151 -18.10 13.00 -2.55
N TRP A 152 -17.44 13.29 -1.43
CA TRP A 152 -16.49 12.35 -0.83
C TRP A 152 -17.19 11.15 -0.18
N SER A 153 -18.29 11.36 0.57
CA SER A 153 -18.99 10.29 1.28
C SER A 153 -19.71 9.30 0.37
N ASN A 154 -20.18 9.73 -0.79
CA ASN A 154 -20.85 8.82 -1.73
C ASN A 154 -19.90 8.20 -2.75
N ASN A 155 -18.93 8.97 -3.25
CA ASN A 155 -18.08 8.50 -4.33
C ASN A 155 -16.81 7.77 -3.85
N TYR A 156 -16.34 8.04 -2.61
CA TYR A 156 -15.06 7.52 -2.10
C TYR A 156 -15.19 6.79 -0.76
N SER A 157 -16.39 6.55 -0.27
CA SER A 157 -16.60 5.74 0.93
C SER A 157 -16.26 4.26 0.68
N SER A 158 -16.20 3.51 1.75
CA SER A 158 -15.96 2.06 1.70
C SER A 158 -16.99 1.26 0.89
N LYS A 159 -18.13 1.87 0.51
CA LYS A 159 -19.12 1.28 -0.41
C LYS A 159 -18.58 1.12 -1.82
N VAL A 160 -17.55 1.90 -2.20
CA VAL A 160 -16.91 1.86 -3.52
C VAL A 160 -15.50 1.34 -3.34
N SER A 161 -15.32 0.04 -3.48
CA SER A 161 -14.01 -0.60 -3.25
C SER A 161 -12.94 -0.06 -4.22
N GLU A 162 -13.27 0.10 -5.50
CA GLU A 162 -12.37 0.59 -6.55
C GLU A 162 -11.75 1.95 -6.20
N ALA A 163 -12.53 2.84 -5.58
CA ALA A 163 -12.07 4.17 -5.18
C ALA A 163 -10.88 4.16 -4.21
N ASN A 164 -10.74 3.07 -3.44
CA ASN A 164 -9.80 2.93 -2.35
C ASN A 164 -8.82 1.77 -2.56
N VAL A 165 -8.69 1.33 -3.81
CA VAL A 165 -7.68 0.35 -4.25
C VAL A 165 -6.53 1.11 -4.92
N PHE A 166 -5.32 0.84 -4.47
CA PHE A 166 -4.09 1.52 -4.89
C PHE A 166 -3.04 0.50 -5.34
N ASP A 167 -2.16 0.92 -6.22
CA ASP A 167 -0.92 0.18 -6.52
C ASP A 167 -0.06 0.12 -5.25
N ALA A 168 0.29 -1.10 -4.84
CA ALA A 168 1.04 -1.36 -3.60
C ALA A 168 2.55 -1.21 -3.76
N THR A 169 3.02 -0.53 -4.81
CA THR A 169 4.44 -0.26 -5.05
C THR A 169 5.00 0.68 -4.01
N PHE A 170 6.15 0.31 -3.42
CA PHE A 170 6.91 1.20 -2.56
C PHE A 170 8.42 0.98 -2.65
N VAL A 171 9.18 1.98 -2.20
CA VAL A 171 10.63 1.93 -1.97
C VAL A 171 10.91 2.45 -0.56
N LYS A 172 11.59 1.66 0.27
CA LYS A 172 11.84 1.98 1.68
C LYS A 172 13.32 1.80 2.05
N LEU A 173 13.89 2.78 2.74
CA LEU A 173 15.15 2.62 3.44
C LEU A 173 14.88 1.84 4.72
N ARG A 174 15.12 0.52 4.66
CA ARG A 174 14.75 -0.43 5.71
C ARG A 174 15.67 -0.34 6.92
N GLU A 175 16.97 -0.24 6.66
CA GLU A 175 17.99 -0.23 7.69
C GLU A 175 19.17 0.61 7.27
N MET A 176 19.78 1.29 8.22
CA MET A 176 21.08 1.96 8.04
C MET A 176 21.88 1.80 9.34
N VAL A 177 23.11 1.35 9.19
CA VAL A 177 24.06 1.17 10.31
C VAL A 177 25.34 1.93 10.00
N LEU A 178 25.68 2.85 10.88
CA LEU A 178 26.96 3.54 10.88
C LEU A 178 27.81 3.02 12.03
N SER A 179 28.96 2.43 11.77
CA SER A 179 29.85 1.90 12.79
C SER A 179 31.27 2.42 12.64
N TYR A 180 31.93 2.64 13.76
CA TYR A 180 33.31 3.09 13.85
C TYR A 180 34.14 2.09 14.65
N GLN A 181 35.17 1.54 14.01
CA GLN A 181 36.15 0.66 14.63
C GLN A 181 37.22 1.52 15.32
N MET A 182 37.32 1.43 16.63
CA MET A 182 38.33 2.16 17.39
C MET A 182 39.74 1.70 17.00
N PRO A 183 40.70 2.65 16.89
CA PRO A 183 42.09 2.30 16.56
C PRO A 183 42.71 1.34 17.56
N GLN A 184 43.26 0.23 17.10
CA GLN A 184 43.85 -0.82 17.93
C GLN A 184 44.97 -0.30 18.87
N ARG A 185 45.63 0.79 18.47
CA ARG A 185 46.66 1.44 19.31
C ARG A 185 46.15 1.90 20.66
N TRP A 186 44.85 2.11 20.86
CA TRP A 186 44.26 2.52 22.13
C TRP A 186 44.13 1.38 23.13
N PHE A 187 44.25 0.13 22.68
CA PHE A 187 44.01 -1.09 23.47
C PHE A 187 45.30 -1.90 23.70
N LYS A 188 46.47 -1.39 23.31
CA LYS A 188 47.75 -2.13 23.37
C LYS A 188 48.09 -2.69 24.75
N ASN A 189 47.62 -2.04 25.81
CA ASN A 189 47.92 -2.40 27.20
C ASN A 189 46.64 -2.80 27.98
N CYS A 190 45.61 -3.23 27.27
CA CYS A 190 44.32 -3.60 27.83
C CYS A 190 43.94 -5.02 27.37
N PHE A 191 43.12 -5.69 28.17
CA PHE A 191 42.59 -7.01 27.82
C PHE A 191 41.59 -6.98 26.65
N ILE A 192 41.21 -5.79 26.19
CA ILE A 192 40.30 -5.59 25.06
C ILE A 192 41.11 -5.68 23.74
N GLY A 193 40.80 -6.68 22.91
CA GLY A 193 41.41 -6.84 21.59
C GLY A 193 40.91 -5.85 20.58
N SER A 194 39.58 -5.55 20.60
CA SER A 194 39.01 -4.54 19.73
C SER A 194 37.67 -3.98 20.26
N LEU A 195 37.34 -2.74 19.87
CA LEU A 195 36.09 -2.05 20.18
C LEU A 195 35.52 -1.42 18.91
N ALA A 196 34.26 -1.73 18.58
CA ALA A 196 33.50 -0.99 17.59
C ALA A 196 32.23 -0.42 18.23
N LEU A 197 31.93 0.82 17.87
CA LEU A 197 30.72 1.52 18.26
C LEU A 197 29.87 1.78 17.02
N GLY A 198 28.57 1.60 17.14
CA GLY A 198 27.66 1.84 16.02
C GLY A 198 26.35 2.43 16.44
N VAL A 199 25.73 3.12 15.49
CA VAL A 199 24.35 3.61 15.54
C VAL A 199 23.59 2.93 14.43
N GLU A 200 22.44 2.41 14.72
CA GLU A 200 21.54 1.80 13.73
C GLU A 200 20.16 2.46 13.73
N GLY A 201 19.55 2.49 12.58
CA GLY A 201 18.18 2.93 12.44
C GLY A 201 17.42 2.00 11.52
N ARG A 202 16.17 1.71 11.86
CA ARG A 202 15.29 0.83 11.07
C ARG A 202 14.02 1.55 10.67
N ASN A 203 13.48 1.17 9.50
CA ASN A 203 12.31 1.81 8.87
C ASN A 203 12.46 3.33 8.76
N LEU A 204 13.63 3.80 8.34
CA LEU A 204 14.03 5.20 8.44
C LEU A 204 13.26 6.11 7.49
N TRP A 205 12.99 5.64 6.29
CA TRP A 205 12.41 6.49 5.26
C TRP A 205 11.60 5.68 4.23
N LEU A 206 10.33 6.03 4.07
CA LEU A 206 9.51 5.63 2.95
C LEU A 206 9.83 6.58 1.78
N MET A 207 10.74 6.15 0.90
CA MET A 207 11.27 6.99 -0.18
C MET A 207 10.22 7.20 -1.28
N LYS A 208 9.39 6.18 -1.53
CA LYS A 208 8.28 6.21 -2.48
C LYS A 208 7.15 5.30 -1.99
N SER A 209 5.92 5.76 -2.14
CA SER A 209 4.70 4.95 -1.99
C SER A 209 3.67 5.41 -3.02
N ASN A 210 2.99 4.47 -3.65
CA ASN A 210 1.83 4.77 -4.49
C ASN A 210 0.52 4.72 -3.67
N VAL A 211 0.58 4.18 -2.45
CA VAL A 211 -0.54 4.24 -1.49
C VAL A 211 -0.42 5.54 -0.71
N PRO A 212 -1.44 6.42 -0.74
CA PRO A 212 -1.40 7.68 0.00
C PRO A 212 -1.66 7.48 1.49
N HIS A 213 -1.18 8.39 2.32
CA HIS A 213 -1.51 8.60 3.74
C HIS A 213 -1.16 7.48 4.72
N ILE A 214 -0.90 6.26 4.28
CA ILE A 214 -0.63 5.09 5.14
C ILE A 214 0.72 4.44 4.82
N ASP A 215 1.16 3.56 5.70
CA ASP A 215 2.30 2.68 5.42
C ASP A 215 1.84 1.52 4.51
N PRO A 216 2.40 1.35 3.30
CA PRO A 216 1.97 0.34 2.34
C PRO A 216 2.26 -1.12 2.76
N GLU A 217 2.90 -1.33 3.90
CA GLU A 217 3.18 -2.67 4.44
C GLU A 217 2.13 -3.13 5.46
N THR A 218 1.25 -2.21 5.88
CA THR A 218 0.19 -2.56 6.83
C THR A 218 -0.89 -3.41 6.17
N ASN A 219 -1.43 -4.36 6.92
CA ASN A 219 -2.61 -5.13 6.52
C ASN A 219 -3.39 -5.59 7.75
N ILE A 220 -4.69 -5.85 7.56
CA ILE A 220 -5.60 -6.20 8.66
C ILE A 220 -5.45 -7.66 9.12
N PHE A 221 -4.97 -8.55 8.25
CA PHE A 221 -4.91 -9.99 8.52
C PHE A 221 -3.51 -10.47 8.92
N GLY A 222 -2.58 -9.54 9.17
CA GLY A 222 -1.20 -9.86 9.47
C GLY A 222 -0.42 -10.38 8.24
N PRO A 223 0.75 -10.99 8.43
CA PRO A 223 1.65 -11.35 7.32
C PRO A 223 1.18 -12.55 6.47
N SER A 224 -0.05 -13.03 6.65
CA SER A 224 -0.60 -14.13 5.85
C SER A 224 -0.71 -13.71 4.38
N ALA A 225 -0.23 -14.55 3.47
CA ALA A 225 -0.32 -14.32 2.03
C ALA A 225 -1.77 -14.15 1.52
N VAL A 226 -2.72 -14.80 2.18
CA VAL A 226 -4.16 -14.76 1.82
C VAL A 226 -4.82 -13.46 2.28
N GLY A 227 -4.33 -12.85 3.35
CA GLY A 227 -4.88 -11.60 3.91
C GLY A 227 -4.15 -10.34 3.47
N SER A 228 -3.04 -10.45 2.73
CA SER A 228 -2.33 -9.29 2.24
C SER A 228 -3.16 -8.54 1.19
N GLY A 229 -3.08 -7.22 1.18
CA GLY A 229 -3.80 -6.38 0.22
C GLY A 229 -5.09 -5.74 0.74
N VAL A 230 -5.41 -5.91 2.04
CA VAL A 230 -6.51 -5.20 2.70
C VAL A 230 -5.98 -4.54 3.96
N GLU A 231 -6.12 -3.22 4.04
CA GLU A 231 -5.74 -2.41 5.19
C GLU A 231 -6.95 -1.65 5.74
N TYR A 232 -7.06 -1.56 7.06
CA TYR A 232 -8.02 -0.72 7.76
C TYR A 232 -7.54 -0.43 9.17
N SER A 233 -7.32 0.85 9.49
CA SER A 233 -6.90 1.36 10.81
C SER A 233 -5.71 0.61 11.41
N ALA A 234 -4.83 0.08 10.55
CA ALA A 234 -3.67 -0.66 11.00
C ALA A 234 -2.56 0.29 11.49
N ILE A 235 -1.90 -0.11 12.58
CA ILE A 235 -0.79 0.67 13.14
C ILE A 235 0.39 0.63 12.14
N PRO A 236 0.94 1.78 11.72
CA PRO A 236 2.09 1.82 10.82
C PRO A 236 3.34 1.22 11.46
N THR A 237 4.28 0.79 10.63
CA THR A 237 5.57 0.30 11.10
C THR A 237 6.33 1.39 11.86
N THR A 238 6.92 1.01 12.99
CA THR A 238 7.67 1.94 13.84
C THR A 238 9.06 2.21 13.29
N ARG A 239 9.52 3.46 13.41
CA ARG A 239 10.92 3.83 13.22
C ARG A 239 11.65 3.58 14.53
N SER A 240 12.78 2.88 14.48
CA SER A 240 13.60 2.61 15.66
C SER A 240 15.05 3.04 15.48
N TRP A 241 15.67 3.43 16.57
CA TRP A 241 17.08 3.77 16.66
C TRP A 241 17.72 2.92 17.74
N GLY A 242 18.93 2.44 17.47
CA GLY A 242 19.70 1.61 18.39
C GLY A 242 21.17 2.01 18.41
N PHE A 243 21.83 1.65 19.50
CA PHE A 243 23.27 1.71 19.64
C PHE A 243 23.82 0.30 19.77
N ASN A 244 24.90 0.01 19.07
CA ASN A 244 25.58 -1.26 19.22
C ASN A 244 27.03 -1.05 19.67
N ILE A 245 27.50 -1.93 20.55
CA ILE A 245 28.86 -1.97 21.03
C ILE A 245 29.37 -3.38 20.81
N LYS A 246 30.43 -3.54 20.02
CA LYS A 246 31.09 -4.82 19.79
C LYS A 246 32.47 -4.81 20.43
N LEU A 247 32.63 -5.65 21.44
CA LEU A 247 33.89 -5.87 22.15
C LEU A 247 34.46 -7.24 21.76
N THR A 248 35.77 -7.29 21.55
CA THR A 248 36.51 -8.55 21.41
C THR A 248 37.63 -8.54 22.43
N PHE A 249 37.82 -9.65 23.14
CA PHE A 249 38.81 -9.84 24.18
C PHE A 249 39.98 -10.68 23.64
#